data_fb754ab4a0ea470555b93049598d39a0
#
_entry.id   fb754ab4a0ea470555b93049598d39a0
#
_cell.length_a   1.000
_cell.length_b   1.000
_cell.length_c   1.000
_cell.angle_alpha   90.00
_cell.angle_beta   90.00
_cell.angle_gamma   90.00
#
_symmetry.space_group_name_H-M   'P 1'
#
loop_
_entity.id
_entity.type
_entity.pdbx_description
1 polymer ?
#
loop_
_entity_poly.entity_id
_entity_poly.type
_entity_poly.pdbx_seq_one_letter_code
_entity_poly.pdbx_strand_id
1 'polypeptide(L)'
;MQSHLYETYQTKTIGLLKEKYGYKNVHQIPKIQKVNLNMGLGEALQNPKVIEEASKQMAMIAGQKPVVTRAKKSIAAFKLREKVPIGCMVTLRRQNMWNFLDKLIHVAIPRVRDFRGISPRSFDGSGNYTMGIREQLIFPEIDFDQIDQIRGMNITIVTSTDSDQESRDLLEGMGFPFRN
;
A
#
# COMPACT_ATOMS: atom_id res chain seq x y z
N MET A 1 -13.04 -13.17 11.49
CA MET A 1 -12.43 -12.27 12.49
C MET A 1 -12.33 -10.88 11.88
N GLN A 2 -12.78 -9.87 12.59
CA GLN A 2 -12.55 -8.47 12.18
C GLN A 2 -11.12 -8.09 12.57
N SER A 3 -10.46 -7.28 11.72
CA SER A 3 -9.13 -6.76 12.01
C SER A 3 -9.19 -5.76 13.17
N HIS A 4 -8.23 -5.79 14.07
CA HIS A 4 -8.10 -4.83 15.18
C HIS A 4 -8.10 -3.38 14.67
N LEU A 5 -7.49 -3.12 13.53
CA LEU A 5 -7.47 -1.80 12.93
C LEU A 5 -8.87 -1.32 12.50
N TYR A 6 -9.73 -2.22 12.02
CA TYR A 6 -11.12 -1.88 11.70
C TYR A 6 -11.93 -1.51 12.94
N GLU A 7 -11.74 -2.23 14.04
CA GLU A 7 -12.36 -1.89 15.33
C GLU A 7 -11.88 -0.53 15.84
N THR A 8 -10.59 -0.25 15.75
CA THR A 8 -10.01 1.07 16.10
C THR A 8 -10.61 2.20 15.25
N TYR A 9 -10.78 1.97 13.95
CA TYR A 9 -11.44 2.92 13.07
C TYR A 9 -12.88 3.21 13.54
N GLN A 10 -13.66 2.17 13.82
CA GLN A 10 -15.06 2.32 14.25
C GLN A 10 -15.23 2.97 15.62
N THR A 11 -14.40 2.60 16.58
CA THR A 11 -14.57 3.02 17.99
C THR A 11 -13.92 4.36 18.29
N LYS A 12 -12.78 4.66 17.69
CA LYS A 12 -11.98 5.85 18.01
C LYS A 12 -11.96 6.87 16.89
N THR A 13 -11.54 6.45 15.68
CA THR A 13 -11.23 7.38 14.58
C THR A 13 -12.47 8.11 14.07
N ILE A 14 -13.61 7.43 13.94
CA ILE A 14 -14.89 8.06 13.55
C ILE A 14 -15.27 9.16 14.52
N GLY A 15 -15.18 8.92 15.84
CA GLY A 15 -15.48 9.90 16.87
C GLY A 15 -14.61 11.15 16.78
N LEU A 16 -13.27 10.96 16.67
CA LEU A 16 -12.29 12.04 16.55
C LEU A 16 -12.54 12.90 15.30
N LEU A 17 -12.78 12.28 14.14
CA LEU A 17 -13.04 12.99 12.90
C LEU A 17 -14.36 13.76 12.95
N LYS A 18 -15.39 13.18 13.57
CA LYS A 18 -16.70 13.85 13.73
C LYS A 18 -16.60 15.08 14.61
N GLU A 19 -15.87 15.02 15.72
CA GLU A 19 -15.60 16.17 16.60
C GLU A 19 -14.80 17.25 15.88
N LYS A 20 -13.72 16.87 15.19
CA LYS A 20 -12.80 17.82 14.56
C LYS A 20 -13.42 18.58 13.39
N TYR A 21 -14.21 17.90 12.56
CA TYR A 21 -14.75 18.45 11.32
C TYR A 21 -16.27 18.77 11.36
N GLY A 22 -16.97 18.38 12.42
CA GLY A 22 -18.38 18.68 12.61
C GLY A 22 -19.32 18.04 11.58
N TYR A 23 -18.98 16.83 11.07
CA TYR A 23 -19.81 16.15 10.07
C TYR A 23 -21.24 15.91 10.58
N LYS A 24 -22.22 16.37 9.81
CA LYS A 24 -23.65 16.17 10.10
C LYS A 24 -24.12 14.75 9.77
N ASN A 25 -23.49 14.11 8.78
CA ASN A 25 -23.85 12.77 8.32
C ASN A 25 -22.66 11.81 8.49
N VAL A 26 -22.91 10.62 9.01
CA VAL A 26 -21.91 9.56 9.17
C VAL A 26 -21.28 9.14 7.84
N HIS A 27 -22.01 9.25 6.74
CA HIS A 27 -21.48 8.91 5.40
C HIS A 27 -20.49 9.93 4.83
N GLN A 28 -20.39 11.13 5.41
CA GLN A 28 -19.38 12.14 5.05
C GLN A 28 -18.03 11.86 5.66
N ILE A 29 -17.98 11.04 6.74
CA ILE A 29 -16.74 10.74 7.44
C ILE A 29 -15.78 9.99 6.50
N PRO A 30 -14.53 10.44 6.39
CA PRO A 30 -13.51 9.78 5.58
C PRO A 30 -13.33 8.31 5.94
N LYS A 31 -13.22 7.47 4.90
CA LYS A 31 -12.96 6.03 5.05
C LYS A 31 -11.95 5.56 4.00
N ILE A 32 -11.22 4.51 4.32
CA ILE A 32 -10.35 3.85 3.33
C ILE A 32 -11.22 3.03 2.38
N GLN A 33 -11.04 3.24 1.08
CA GLN A 33 -11.80 2.54 0.03
C GLN A 33 -11.06 1.31 -0.50
N LYS A 34 -9.76 1.43 -0.71
CA LYS A 34 -8.88 0.38 -1.24
C LYS A 34 -7.43 0.67 -0.92
N VAL A 35 -6.61 -0.39 -0.98
CA VAL A 35 -5.15 -0.29 -0.97
C VAL A 35 -4.63 -0.93 -2.25
N ASN A 36 -3.79 -0.20 -2.97
CA ASN A 36 -3.11 -0.69 -4.15
C ASN A 36 -1.66 -0.98 -3.81
N LEU A 37 -1.21 -2.20 -4.09
CA LEU A 37 0.19 -2.57 -4.04
C LEU A 37 0.70 -2.66 -5.47
N ASN A 38 1.85 -2.08 -5.73
CA ASN A 38 2.48 -2.11 -7.06
C ASN A 38 3.97 -2.36 -6.94
N MET A 39 4.47 -3.25 -7.78
CA MET A 39 5.89 -3.55 -7.92
C MET A 39 6.30 -3.38 -9.37
N GLY A 40 7.18 -2.40 -9.65
CA GLY A 40 7.75 -2.18 -10.96
C GLY A 40 8.97 -3.09 -11.16
N LEU A 41 8.98 -3.86 -12.25
CA LEU A 41 9.98 -4.89 -12.53
C LEU A 41 10.64 -4.61 -13.90
N GLY A 42 11.41 -3.53 -13.99
CA GLY A 42 12.12 -3.16 -15.22
C GLY A 42 13.14 -4.24 -15.67
N GLU A 43 13.72 -4.96 -14.76
CA GLU A 43 14.64 -6.09 -14.99
C GLU A 43 13.97 -7.28 -15.71
N ALA A 44 12.65 -7.38 -15.67
CA ALA A 44 11.88 -8.41 -16.37
C ALA A 44 12.05 -8.36 -17.92
N LEU A 45 12.54 -7.25 -18.44
CA LEU A 45 12.90 -7.12 -19.86
C LEU A 45 14.07 -8.05 -20.23
N GLN A 46 14.97 -8.31 -19.31
CA GLN A 46 16.13 -9.20 -19.48
C GLN A 46 15.82 -10.61 -18.97
N ASN A 47 15.13 -10.73 -17.85
CA ASN A 47 14.79 -12.00 -17.24
C ASN A 47 13.28 -12.11 -16.93
N PRO A 48 12.47 -12.74 -17.79
CA PRO A 48 11.03 -12.87 -17.57
C PRO A 48 10.61 -13.65 -16.32
N LYS A 49 11.48 -14.52 -15.77
CA LYS A 49 11.22 -15.31 -14.55
C LYS A 49 11.00 -14.44 -13.32
N VAL A 50 11.60 -13.25 -13.31
CA VAL A 50 11.44 -12.24 -12.24
C VAL A 50 9.97 -11.90 -11.98
N ILE A 51 9.13 -11.85 -13.02
CA ILE A 51 7.70 -11.58 -12.88
C ILE A 51 6.98 -12.66 -12.07
N GLU A 52 7.31 -13.93 -12.31
CA GLU A 52 6.68 -15.06 -11.62
C GLU A 52 7.04 -15.06 -10.14
N GLU A 53 8.32 -14.84 -9.83
CA GLU A 53 8.82 -14.79 -8.46
C GLU A 53 8.26 -13.59 -7.70
N ALA A 54 8.32 -12.41 -8.27
CA ALA A 54 7.72 -11.20 -7.67
C ALA A 54 6.19 -11.35 -7.49
N SER A 55 5.51 -11.99 -8.44
CA SER A 55 4.07 -12.27 -8.33
C SER A 55 3.77 -13.24 -7.18
N LYS A 56 4.59 -14.28 -6.97
CA LYS A 56 4.43 -15.19 -5.82
C LYS A 56 4.65 -14.45 -4.50
N GLN A 57 5.73 -13.68 -4.39
CA GLN A 57 6.03 -12.89 -3.19
C GLN A 57 4.90 -11.90 -2.88
N MET A 58 4.42 -11.16 -3.88
CA MET A 58 3.29 -10.23 -3.70
C MET A 58 2.01 -10.96 -3.29
N ALA A 59 1.76 -12.16 -3.83
CA ALA A 59 0.60 -12.95 -3.44
C ALA A 59 0.65 -13.39 -1.96
N MET A 60 1.82 -13.75 -1.45
CA MET A 60 2.03 -14.09 -0.03
C MET A 60 1.78 -12.85 0.85
N ILE A 61 2.34 -11.69 0.49
CA ILE A 61 2.17 -10.44 1.23
C ILE A 61 0.71 -9.99 1.25
N ALA A 62 0.05 -10.02 0.08
CA ALA A 62 -1.30 -9.49 -0.09
C ALA A 62 -2.41 -10.46 0.31
N GLY A 63 -2.12 -11.76 0.40
CA GLY A 63 -3.13 -12.80 0.56
C GLY A 63 -4.10 -12.92 -0.64
N GLN A 64 -3.72 -12.34 -1.79
CA GLN A 64 -4.51 -12.32 -3.02
C GLN A 64 -3.59 -12.36 -4.24
N LYS A 65 -3.98 -13.10 -5.28
CA LYS A 65 -3.21 -13.22 -6.53
C LYS A 65 -3.08 -11.85 -7.22
N PRO A 66 -1.87 -11.37 -7.50
CA PRO A 66 -1.65 -10.12 -8.22
C PRO A 66 -1.93 -10.28 -9.71
N VAL A 67 -2.13 -9.14 -10.37
CA VAL A 67 -2.26 -9.02 -11.82
C VAL A 67 -0.91 -8.58 -12.39
N VAL A 68 -0.45 -9.25 -13.43
CA VAL A 68 0.76 -8.86 -14.17
C VAL A 68 0.43 -7.66 -15.04
N THR A 69 1.15 -6.55 -14.83
CA THR A 69 1.00 -5.33 -15.61
C THR A 69 1.89 -5.35 -16.83
N ARG A 70 1.33 -4.93 -17.97
CA ARG A 70 2.00 -4.95 -19.28
C ARG A 70 2.17 -3.54 -19.82
N ALA A 71 3.22 -3.33 -20.60
CA ALA A 71 3.48 -2.06 -21.25
C ALA A 71 2.33 -1.71 -22.22
N LYS A 72 1.84 -0.47 -22.13
CA LYS A 72 0.78 0.05 -23.01
C LYS A 72 1.31 0.55 -24.36
N LYS A 73 2.57 0.98 -24.40
CA LYS A 73 3.24 1.54 -25.60
C LYS A 73 4.67 1.03 -25.68
N SER A 74 5.20 0.96 -26.89
CA SER A 74 6.61 0.70 -27.12
C SER A 74 7.43 1.97 -26.89
N ILE A 75 8.56 1.86 -26.18
CA ILE A 75 9.48 2.98 -25.88
C ILE A 75 10.89 2.51 -26.23
N ALA A 76 11.45 3.07 -27.29
CA ALA A 76 12.78 2.66 -27.81
C ALA A 76 13.91 2.93 -26.79
N ALA A 77 13.86 4.05 -26.08
CA ALA A 77 14.86 4.43 -25.07
C ALA A 77 15.02 3.37 -23.95
N PHE A 78 13.96 2.67 -23.60
CA PHE A 78 13.96 1.60 -22.59
C PHE A 78 14.01 0.20 -23.21
N LYS A 79 14.17 0.07 -24.52
CA LYS A 79 14.10 -1.23 -25.25
C LYS A 79 12.80 -2.00 -24.94
N LEU A 80 11.73 -1.26 -24.66
CA LEU A 80 10.44 -1.77 -24.25
C LEU A 80 9.50 -1.89 -25.46
N ARG A 81 8.91 -3.08 -25.62
CA ARG A 81 7.84 -3.32 -26.60
C ARG A 81 6.48 -3.32 -25.92
N GLU A 82 5.46 -2.95 -26.68
CA GLU A 82 4.07 -3.06 -26.24
C GLU A 82 3.72 -4.49 -25.80
N LYS A 83 2.86 -4.62 -24.78
CA LYS A 83 2.38 -5.89 -24.18
C LYS A 83 3.43 -6.70 -23.42
N VAL A 84 4.68 -6.27 -23.35
CA VAL A 84 5.69 -6.93 -22.53
C VAL A 84 5.34 -6.75 -21.03
N PRO A 85 5.42 -7.82 -20.20
CA PRO A 85 5.18 -7.71 -18.76
C PRO A 85 6.31 -6.92 -18.09
N ILE A 86 5.95 -5.92 -17.28
CA ILE A 86 6.90 -4.97 -16.65
C ILE A 86 6.65 -4.76 -15.16
N GLY A 87 5.69 -5.46 -14.58
CA GLY A 87 5.39 -5.33 -13.16
C GLY A 87 4.21 -6.20 -12.73
N CYS A 88 3.89 -6.11 -11.47
CA CYS A 88 2.71 -6.73 -10.89
C CYS A 88 2.01 -5.76 -9.93
N MET A 89 0.70 -5.88 -9.83
CA MET A 89 -0.11 -5.07 -8.91
C MET A 89 -1.27 -5.87 -8.33
N VAL A 90 -1.70 -5.46 -7.15
CA VAL A 90 -2.91 -5.99 -6.50
C VAL A 90 -3.70 -4.86 -5.87
N THR A 91 -5.02 -4.95 -5.95
CA THR A 91 -5.93 -4.03 -5.26
C THR A 91 -6.66 -4.78 -4.16
N LEU A 92 -6.44 -4.36 -2.93
CA LEU A 92 -7.07 -4.91 -1.75
C LEU A 92 -8.27 -4.07 -1.35
N ARG A 93 -9.37 -4.75 -0.95
CA ARG A 93 -10.61 -4.12 -0.49
C ARG A 93 -11.17 -4.88 0.69
N ARG A 94 -12.09 -4.26 1.44
CA ARG A 94 -12.81 -4.88 2.56
C ARG A 94 -11.86 -5.58 3.54
N GLN A 95 -12.12 -6.83 3.91
CA GLN A 95 -11.37 -7.58 4.92
C GLN A 95 -9.87 -7.71 4.58
N ASN A 96 -9.51 -8.05 3.34
CA ASN A 96 -8.11 -8.19 2.92
C ASN A 96 -7.34 -6.86 3.05
N MET A 97 -7.99 -5.75 2.76
CA MET A 97 -7.45 -4.41 2.93
C MET A 97 -7.12 -4.13 4.41
N TRP A 98 -8.09 -4.39 5.30
CA TRP A 98 -7.91 -4.15 6.73
C TRP A 98 -6.83 -5.04 7.34
N ASN A 99 -6.81 -6.32 6.97
CA ASN A 99 -5.78 -7.27 7.43
C ASN A 99 -4.39 -6.85 6.95
N PHE A 100 -4.27 -6.39 5.71
CA PHE A 100 -3.01 -5.90 5.17
C PHE A 100 -2.54 -4.62 5.89
N LEU A 101 -3.42 -3.65 6.13
CA LEU A 101 -3.08 -2.41 6.84
C LEU A 101 -2.69 -2.67 8.30
N ASP A 102 -3.38 -3.56 8.97
CA ASP A 102 -3.07 -3.97 10.34
C ASP A 102 -1.65 -4.56 10.43
N LYS A 103 -1.34 -5.50 9.54
CA LYS A 103 0.01 -6.07 9.39
C LYS A 103 1.05 -5.01 9.02
N LEU A 104 0.72 -4.09 8.12
CA LEU A 104 1.62 -3.03 7.69
C LEU A 104 2.04 -2.14 8.85
N ILE A 105 1.07 -1.68 9.67
CA ILE A 105 1.31 -0.75 10.77
C ILE A 105 2.02 -1.43 11.93
N HIS A 106 1.53 -2.60 12.36
CA HIS A 106 1.98 -3.20 13.61
C HIS A 106 3.17 -4.15 13.44
N VAL A 107 3.41 -4.68 12.23
CA VAL A 107 4.46 -5.67 12.00
C VAL A 107 5.51 -5.18 11.00
N ALA A 108 5.10 -4.73 9.82
CA ALA A 108 6.04 -4.42 8.75
C ALA A 108 6.78 -3.10 8.98
N ILE A 109 6.09 -2.01 9.29
CA ILE A 109 6.70 -0.69 9.52
C ILE A 109 7.74 -0.71 10.65
N PRO A 110 7.51 -1.32 11.82
CA PRO A 110 8.51 -1.40 12.89
C PRO A 110 9.78 -2.18 12.50
N ARG A 111 9.71 -3.04 11.49
CA ARG A 111 10.86 -3.81 10.98
C ARG A 111 11.71 -3.06 9.96
N VAL A 112 11.26 -1.89 9.51
CA VAL A 112 12.05 -1.05 8.59
C VAL A 112 13.30 -0.54 9.30
N ARG A 113 14.46 -0.73 8.67
CA ARG A 113 15.74 -0.21 9.19
C ARG A 113 15.70 1.31 9.27
N ASP A 114 16.22 1.86 10.38
CA ASP A 114 16.32 3.31 10.62
C ASP A 114 15.00 4.05 10.41
N PHE A 115 13.89 3.43 10.82
CA PHE A 115 12.58 4.02 10.66
C PHE A 115 12.44 5.31 11.49
N ARG A 116 12.15 6.42 10.80
CA ARG A 116 11.97 7.76 11.39
C ARG A 116 10.58 8.33 11.17
N GLY A 117 9.60 7.48 10.91
CA GLY A 117 8.26 7.88 10.53
C GLY A 117 8.04 7.96 9.02
N ILE A 118 6.78 7.88 8.61
CA ILE A 118 6.38 8.00 7.21
C ILE A 118 6.24 9.48 6.81
N SER A 119 6.50 9.79 5.54
CA SER A 119 6.49 11.18 5.06
C SER A 119 5.06 11.76 5.07
N PRO A 120 4.83 12.91 5.71
CA PRO A 120 3.54 13.58 5.65
C PRO A 120 3.27 14.30 4.30
N ARG A 121 4.26 14.34 3.39
CA ARG A 121 4.19 15.05 2.10
C ARG A 121 3.83 14.14 0.93
N SER A 122 3.48 12.88 1.18
CA SER A 122 3.23 11.88 0.14
C SER A 122 1.75 11.72 -0.19
N PHE A 123 0.96 12.75 0.06
CA PHE A 123 -0.41 12.88 -0.42
C PHE A 123 -0.42 13.44 -1.84
N ASP A 124 -1.46 13.12 -2.62
CA ASP A 124 -1.58 13.46 -4.05
C ASP A 124 -2.41 14.72 -4.34
N GLY A 125 -2.89 15.42 -3.32
CA GLY A 125 -3.80 16.57 -3.45
C GLY A 125 -5.28 16.19 -3.57
N SER A 126 -5.60 14.89 -3.58
CA SER A 126 -6.95 14.34 -3.67
C SER A 126 -7.22 13.32 -2.56
N GLY A 127 -6.60 13.50 -1.41
CA GLY A 127 -6.78 12.68 -0.22
C GLY A 127 -6.22 11.26 -0.29
N ASN A 128 -5.44 10.90 -1.30
CA ASN A 128 -4.79 9.59 -1.36
C ASN A 128 -3.35 9.68 -0.86
N TYR A 129 -2.89 8.62 -0.21
CA TYR A 129 -1.55 8.54 0.36
C TYR A 129 -0.74 7.43 -0.30
N THR A 130 0.49 7.75 -0.74
CA THR A 130 1.39 6.76 -1.34
C THR A 130 2.71 6.70 -0.59
N MET A 131 3.13 5.50 -0.20
CA MET A 131 4.44 5.23 0.39
C MET A 131 5.22 4.20 -0.40
N GLY A 132 6.53 4.38 -0.50
CA GLY A 132 7.46 3.41 -1.06
C GLY A 132 8.15 2.60 0.03
N ILE A 133 8.15 1.30 -0.11
CA ILE A 133 8.93 0.38 0.70
C ILE A 133 10.11 -0.08 -0.16
N ARG A 134 11.32 0.00 0.39
CA ARG A 134 12.54 -0.36 -0.34
C ARG A 134 12.80 -1.86 -0.37
N GLU A 135 12.40 -2.57 0.66
CA GLU A 135 12.71 -3.98 0.88
C GLU A 135 11.44 -4.76 1.23
N GLN A 136 11.10 -5.78 0.43
CA GLN A 136 9.98 -6.67 0.73
C GLN A 136 10.18 -7.55 1.98
N LEU A 137 11.43 -7.64 2.46
CA LEU A 137 11.81 -8.43 3.64
C LEU A 137 11.19 -7.94 4.96
N ILE A 138 10.64 -6.74 5.00
CA ILE A 138 9.93 -6.25 6.18
C ILE A 138 8.65 -7.06 6.48
N PHE A 139 8.11 -7.74 5.47
CA PHE A 139 6.95 -8.60 5.64
C PHE A 139 7.36 -9.98 6.17
N PRO A 140 6.73 -10.49 7.24
CA PRO A 140 7.13 -11.74 7.89
C PRO A 140 6.90 -12.99 7.03
N GLU A 141 6.07 -12.87 5.99
CA GLU A 141 5.79 -13.98 5.07
C GLU A 141 6.91 -14.24 4.06
N ILE A 142 7.88 -13.33 3.99
CA ILE A 142 8.99 -13.42 3.05
C ILE A 142 10.25 -13.85 3.79
N ASP A 143 10.73 -15.04 3.49
CA ASP A 143 12.00 -15.55 4.00
C ASP A 143 13.16 -15.11 3.11
N PHE A 144 14.27 -14.74 3.75
CA PHE A 144 15.49 -14.31 3.05
C PHE A 144 16.01 -15.37 2.09
N ASP A 145 15.92 -16.64 2.46
CA ASP A 145 16.43 -17.78 1.68
C ASP A 145 15.59 -18.09 0.42
N GLN A 146 14.38 -17.52 0.33
CA GLN A 146 13.46 -17.76 -0.78
C GLN A 146 13.44 -16.62 -1.80
N ILE A 147 14.25 -15.57 -1.60
CA ILE A 147 14.30 -14.44 -2.51
C ILE A 147 15.54 -14.48 -3.37
N ASP A 148 15.36 -14.19 -4.65
CA ASP A 148 16.44 -14.00 -5.62
C ASP A 148 17.06 -12.60 -5.51
N GLN A 149 16.24 -11.58 -5.21
CA GLN A 149 16.67 -10.18 -5.14
C GLN A 149 15.74 -9.36 -4.22
N ILE A 150 16.33 -8.36 -3.55
CA ILE A 150 15.58 -7.37 -2.78
C ILE A 150 14.87 -6.43 -3.75
N ARG A 151 13.54 -6.32 -3.61
CA ARG A 151 12.69 -5.44 -4.42
C ARG A 151 11.85 -4.53 -3.57
N GLY A 152 11.72 -3.31 -4.04
CA GLY A 152 10.80 -2.34 -3.45
C GLY A 152 9.39 -2.48 -3.99
N MET A 153 8.43 -1.92 -3.25
CA MET A 153 7.04 -1.81 -3.69
C MET A 153 6.44 -0.47 -3.29
N ASN A 154 5.47 -0.03 -4.05
CA ASN A 154 4.65 1.13 -3.71
C ASN A 154 3.32 0.66 -3.12
N ILE A 155 2.91 1.30 -2.04
CA ILE A 155 1.63 1.08 -1.37
C ILE A 155 0.85 2.39 -1.45
N THR A 156 -0.30 2.37 -2.14
CA THR A 156 -1.18 3.53 -2.26
C THR A 156 -2.48 3.25 -1.51
N ILE A 157 -2.78 4.08 -0.53
CA ILE A 157 -4.02 4.04 0.25
C ILE A 157 -4.97 5.07 -0.36
N VAL A 158 -6.10 4.59 -0.86
CA VAL A 158 -7.14 5.43 -1.46
C VAL A 158 -8.25 5.63 -0.46
N THR A 159 -8.57 6.90 -0.19
CA THR A 159 -9.62 7.29 0.74
C THR A 159 -10.86 7.80 0.01
N SER A 160 -11.91 8.12 0.75
CA SER A 160 -13.16 8.66 0.21
C SER A 160 -13.22 10.18 0.22
N THR A 161 -12.25 10.85 0.84
CA THR A 161 -12.17 12.31 0.89
C THR A 161 -11.23 12.84 -0.19
N ASP A 162 -11.52 14.04 -0.67
CA ASP A 162 -10.65 14.77 -1.61
C ASP A 162 -9.68 15.72 -0.88
N SER A 163 -9.72 15.73 0.48
CA SER A 163 -8.85 16.58 1.30
C SER A 163 -7.70 15.78 1.89
N ASP A 164 -6.47 16.20 1.58
CA ASP A 164 -5.26 15.60 2.15
C ASP A 164 -5.20 15.72 3.68
N GLN A 165 -5.74 16.82 4.24
CA GLN A 165 -5.74 17.03 5.68
C GLN A 165 -6.69 16.06 6.39
N GLU A 166 -7.90 15.84 5.86
CA GLU A 166 -8.84 14.86 6.41
C GLU A 166 -8.30 13.43 6.29
N SER A 167 -7.66 13.12 5.17
CA SER A 167 -7.02 11.83 4.95
C SER A 167 -5.85 11.61 5.92
N ARG A 168 -5.04 12.64 6.17
CA ARG A 168 -3.96 12.59 7.15
C ARG A 168 -4.51 12.30 8.54
N ASP A 169 -5.52 13.04 8.98
CA ASP A 169 -6.12 12.86 10.29
C ASP A 169 -6.78 11.48 10.44
N LEU A 170 -7.39 10.96 9.36
CA LEU A 170 -7.90 9.61 9.29
C LEU A 170 -6.79 8.57 9.54
N LEU A 171 -5.67 8.66 8.81
CA LEU A 171 -4.57 7.73 8.92
C LEU A 171 -3.86 7.84 10.27
N GLU A 172 -3.67 9.07 10.78
CA GLU A 172 -3.08 9.31 12.10
C GLU A 172 -3.94 8.74 13.22
N GLY A 173 -5.27 8.94 13.16
CA GLY A 173 -6.23 8.34 14.09
C GLY A 173 -6.26 6.82 14.07
N MET A 174 -5.78 6.19 13.00
CA MET A 174 -5.62 4.75 12.86
C MET A 174 -4.25 4.24 13.29
N GLY A 175 -3.35 5.13 13.72
CA GLY A 175 -2.02 4.76 14.22
C GLY A 175 -0.90 4.74 13.17
N PHE A 176 -1.08 5.38 12.02
CA PHE A 176 0.02 5.57 11.07
C PHE A 176 1.08 6.49 11.67
N PRO A 177 2.34 6.05 11.76
CA PRO A 177 3.42 6.81 12.40
C PRO A 177 4.00 7.87 11.46
N PHE A 178 3.30 8.99 11.29
CA PHE A 178 3.83 10.12 10.53
C PHE A 178 5.04 10.76 11.24
N ARG A 179 5.96 11.23 10.42
CA ARG A 179 7.10 12.01 10.89
C ARG A 179 6.64 13.43 11.20
N ASN A 180 7.03 13.94 12.37
CA ASN A 180 6.86 15.34 12.76
C ASN A 180 7.72 16.29 11.93
#